data_6fdf99b25923dc56a3b3c2b526551afb
#
_entry.id   6fdf99b25923dc56a3b3c2b526551afb
#
_cell.length_a   1.000
_cell.length_b   1.000
_cell.length_c   1.000
_cell.angle_alpha   90.00
_cell.angle_beta   90.00
_cell.angle_gamma   90.00
#
_symmetry.space_group_name_H-M   'P 1'
#
loop_
_entity.id
_entity.type
_entity.pdbx_description
1 polymer ?
#
loop_
_entity_poly.entity_id
_entity_poly.type
_entity_poly.pdbx_seq_one_letter_code
_entity_poly.pdbx_strand_id
1 'polypeptide(L)'
;MSLNSTPSSERTHIGIFGRRNAGKSSLINALTGQNLAIVSDVRGTTTDPVFKAMELLPLGPVVMIDTPGLDDTGELGKLRIQKAYQVLNKTDIAVLVVDGTTGITPQDNAILTRIQDKKIPLLLVLNKADLVSEHVHQEMIVSTHLKYKIPLENILWTNTTEHLHIHELKERLGSLVPSEDSSRFIVRDLVKPGDFVVLVVPIDSAAPKGRLILPQQQTIRDLLDAATTAIVVKETELKSTLDLLGKKPALVITDSQAFKEVDKDTPSDILLTSFSILFARYKGNLETVVRGARALDTLEDGDTILISEGCTHHRQCDDIGTVKLPRWVCEYTGKDVSFEFTSGTEFPLDLTRYKMIIHCGGCMLNEREMKYRLKCADDADIPITNYGTVIAYMKGILERSIEIFPQLRK
;
A
#
# COMPACT_ATOMS: atom_id res chain seq x y z
N MET A 1 -18.13 6.89 1.28
CA MET A 1 -17.80 5.51 1.73
C MET A 1 -18.53 5.27 3.05
N SER A 2 -19.17 4.13 3.23
CA SER A 2 -19.79 3.81 4.52
C SER A 2 -18.70 3.56 5.57
N LEU A 3 -18.99 3.86 6.83
CA LEU A 3 -18.08 3.64 7.98
C LEU A 3 -17.70 2.15 8.17
N ASN A 4 -18.42 1.24 7.53
CA ASN A 4 -18.28 -0.21 7.64
C ASN A 4 -17.54 -0.85 6.44
N SER A 5 -17.00 -0.09 5.49
CA SER A 5 -16.28 -0.67 4.37
C SER A 5 -14.80 -0.82 4.71
N THR A 6 -14.24 -2.03 4.54
CA THR A 6 -12.79 -2.29 4.65
C THR A 6 -12.02 -1.33 3.75
N PRO A 7 -11.02 -0.60 4.28
CA PRO A 7 -10.19 0.30 3.47
C PRO A 7 -9.49 -0.41 2.33
N SER A 8 -9.27 0.26 1.22
CA SER A 8 -8.57 -0.34 0.06
C SER A 8 -7.20 -0.89 0.41
N SER A 9 -6.49 -0.23 1.32
CA SER A 9 -5.16 -0.64 1.77
C SER A 9 -5.12 -1.95 2.57
N GLU A 10 -6.27 -2.42 3.04
CA GLU A 10 -6.43 -3.66 3.83
C GLU A 10 -7.11 -4.78 3.06
N ARG A 11 -7.55 -4.49 1.84
CA ARG A 11 -8.12 -5.50 0.95
C ARG A 11 -7.02 -6.25 0.24
N THR A 12 -7.23 -7.54 0.01
CA THR A 12 -6.33 -8.33 -0.85
C THR A 12 -6.42 -7.82 -2.29
N HIS A 13 -5.30 -7.37 -2.86
CA HIS A 13 -5.22 -6.87 -4.22
C HIS A 13 -4.94 -8.01 -5.19
N ILE A 14 -5.90 -8.31 -6.08
CA ILE A 14 -5.81 -9.37 -7.09
C ILE A 14 -5.60 -8.70 -8.44
N GLY A 15 -4.39 -8.82 -8.99
CA GLY A 15 -4.06 -8.31 -10.33
C GLY A 15 -4.36 -9.34 -11.41
N ILE A 16 -5.16 -8.97 -12.41
CA ILE A 16 -5.51 -9.81 -13.56
C ILE A 16 -4.66 -9.38 -14.75
N PHE A 17 -3.74 -10.24 -15.17
CA PHE A 17 -2.79 -9.99 -16.26
C PHE A 17 -3.06 -10.91 -17.44
N GLY A 18 -2.56 -10.55 -18.62
CA GLY A 18 -2.64 -11.36 -19.83
C GLY A 18 -2.81 -10.49 -21.07
N ARG A 19 -2.67 -11.12 -22.23
CA ARG A 19 -2.83 -10.45 -23.51
C ARG A 19 -4.26 -9.94 -23.71
N ARG A 20 -4.42 -9.10 -24.72
CA ARG A 20 -5.74 -8.72 -25.21
C ARG A 20 -6.50 -9.98 -25.66
N ASN A 21 -7.81 -9.99 -25.47
CA ASN A 21 -8.70 -11.10 -25.81
C ASN A 21 -8.39 -12.46 -25.15
N ALA A 22 -7.49 -12.52 -24.16
CA ALA A 22 -7.31 -13.72 -23.35
C ALA A 22 -8.52 -14.01 -22.43
N GLY A 23 -9.42 -13.04 -22.26
CA GLY A 23 -10.65 -13.19 -21.47
C GLY A 23 -10.55 -12.61 -20.04
N LYS A 24 -9.62 -11.68 -19.78
CA LYS A 24 -9.46 -11.03 -18.46
C LYS A 24 -10.74 -10.43 -17.91
N SER A 25 -11.36 -9.55 -18.68
CA SER A 25 -12.61 -8.86 -18.28
C SER A 25 -13.77 -9.84 -18.14
N SER A 26 -13.85 -10.84 -19.01
CA SER A 26 -14.85 -11.92 -18.89
C SER A 26 -14.64 -12.75 -17.62
N LEU A 27 -13.38 -13.03 -17.26
CA LEU A 27 -13.03 -13.73 -16.02
C LEU A 27 -13.43 -12.93 -14.78
N ILE A 28 -13.19 -11.63 -14.77
CA ILE A 28 -13.62 -10.73 -13.68
C ILE A 28 -15.14 -10.77 -13.54
N ASN A 29 -15.87 -10.67 -14.64
CA ASN A 29 -17.33 -10.73 -14.62
C ASN A 29 -17.85 -12.09 -14.13
N ALA A 30 -17.22 -13.19 -14.54
CA ALA A 30 -17.58 -14.54 -14.07
C ALA A 30 -17.26 -14.73 -12.58
N LEU A 31 -16.12 -14.26 -12.08
CA LEU A 31 -15.76 -14.30 -10.68
C LEU A 31 -16.72 -13.51 -9.80
N THR A 32 -17.17 -12.36 -10.27
CA THR A 32 -17.96 -11.42 -9.47
C THR A 32 -19.47 -11.67 -9.60
N GLY A 33 -19.91 -12.40 -10.61
CA GLY A 33 -21.33 -12.55 -10.95
C GLY A 33 -21.98 -11.24 -11.42
N GLN A 34 -21.19 -10.24 -11.81
CA GLN A 34 -21.64 -8.90 -12.19
C GLN A 34 -20.91 -8.44 -13.45
N ASN A 35 -21.57 -7.68 -14.31
CA ASN A 35 -20.96 -7.03 -15.48
C ASN A 35 -20.13 -5.80 -15.04
N LEU A 36 -19.05 -6.03 -14.30
CA LEU A 36 -18.21 -4.99 -13.74
C LEU A 36 -17.12 -4.49 -14.71
N ALA A 37 -16.61 -5.38 -15.55
CA ALA A 37 -15.62 -5.04 -16.56
C ALA A 37 -16.32 -4.80 -17.91
N ILE A 38 -15.90 -3.75 -18.61
CA ILE A 38 -16.42 -3.47 -19.97
C ILE A 38 -15.72 -4.44 -20.92
N VAL A 39 -16.46 -5.45 -21.39
CA VAL A 39 -16.03 -6.28 -22.50
C VAL A 39 -16.28 -5.48 -23.78
N SER A 40 -15.23 -4.99 -24.41
CA SER A 40 -15.33 -4.21 -25.65
C SER A 40 -14.51 -4.85 -26.74
N ASP A 41 -15.15 -5.10 -27.88
CA ASP A 41 -14.48 -5.56 -29.12
C ASP A 41 -13.74 -4.43 -29.84
N VAL A 42 -13.90 -3.17 -29.39
CA VAL A 42 -13.30 -2.00 -30.02
C VAL A 42 -11.86 -1.78 -29.53
N ARG A 43 -10.94 -1.60 -30.46
CA ARG A 43 -9.52 -1.30 -30.17
C ARG A 43 -9.40 -0.01 -29.37
N GLY A 44 -8.80 -0.06 -28.18
CA GLY A 44 -8.31 1.14 -27.47
C GLY A 44 -9.16 1.66 -26.30
N THR A 45 -10.10 0.89 -25.75
CA THR A 45 -11.03 1.37 -24.72
C THR A 45 -10.47 1.48 -23.30
N THR A 46 -9.40 0.76 -22.95
CA THR A 46 -8.83 0.84 -21.59
C THR A 46 -7.33 1.07 -21.66
N THR A 47 -6.88 2.29 -21.34
CA THR A 47 -5.47 2.66 -21.23
C THR A 47 -4.93 2.51 -19.81
N ASP A 48 -5.80 2.62 -18.81
CA ASP A 48 -5.46 2.59 -17.40
C ASP A 48 -6.00 1.34 -16.70
N PRO A 49 -5.27 0.82 -15.69
CA PRO A 49 -5.78 -0.25 -14.85
C PRO A 49 -7.07 0.17 -14.13
N VAL A 50 -8.06 -0.72 -14.08
CA VAL A 50 -9.33 -0.46 -13.41
C VAL A 50 -9.35 -1.18 -12.06
N PHE A 51 -9.58 -0.43 -10.99
CA PHE A 51 -9.62 -0.93 -9.61
C PHE A 51 -11.08 -1.06 -9.15
N LYS A 52 -11.45 -2.22 -8.65
CA LYS A 52 -12.79 -2.48 -8.11
C LYS A 52 -12.73 -3.17 -6.76
N ALA A 53 -13.16 -2.46 -5.73
CA ALA A 53 -13.29 -3.00 -4.38
C ALA A 53 -14.61 -3.78 -4.25
N MET A 54 -14.54 -4.99 -3.71
CA MET A 54 -15.70 -5.86 -3.51
C MET A 54 -15.45 -6.89 -2.41
N GLU A 55 -16.49 -7.64 -2.06
CA GLU A 55 -16.40 -8.86 -1.28
C GLU A 55 -16.38 -10.07 -2.23
N LEU A 56 -15.41 -10.95 -2.10
CA LEU A 56 -15.28 -12.17 -2.89
C LEU A 56 -15.10 -13.37 -1.96
N LEU A 57 -16.12 -14.18 -1.80
CA LEU A 57 -16.02 -15.39 -0.97
C LEU A 57 -15.25 -16.49 -1.72
N PRO A 58 -14.40 -17.28 -1.03
CA PRO A 58 -14.14 -17.25 0.42
C PRO A 58 -13.08 -16.22 0.89
N LEU A 59 -12.50 -15.39 0.00
CA LEU A 59 -11.41 -14.48 0.31
C LEU A 59 -11.81 -13.31 1.24
N GLY A 60 -13.08 -12.88 1.21
CA GLY A 60 -13.52 -11.67 1.90
C GLY A 60 -13.28 -10.39 1.09
N PRO A 61 -12.85 -9.28 1.72
CA PRO A 61 -12.67 -7.99 1.04
C PRO A 61 -11.46 -7.99 0.11
N VAL A 62 -11.69 -7.75 -1.19
CA VAL A 62 -10.66 -7.70 -2.23
C VAL A 62 -10.72 -6.42 -3.05
N VAL A 63 -9.63 -6.11 -3.74
CA VAL A 63 -9.57 -5.17 -4.86
C VAL A 63 -9.17 -5.94 -6.11
N MET A 64 -10.10 -6.08 -7.05
CA MET A 64 -9.80 -6.64 -8.37
C MET A 64 -9.18 -5.55 -9.25
N ILE A 65 -8.07 -5.86 -9.90
CA ILE A 65 -7.35 -4.92 -10.76
C ILE A 65 -7.33 -5.49 -12.18
N ASP A 66 -8.15 -4.92 -13.07
CA ASP A 66 -8.12 -5.26 -14.49
C ASP A 66 -7.00 -4.48 -15.18
N THR A 67 -6.05 -5.19 -15.80
CA THR A 67 -4.91 -4.57 -16.46
C THR A 67 -5.11 -4.46 -17.97
N PRO A 68 -4.52 -3.44 -18.63
CA PRO A 68 -4.47 -3.37 -20.08
C PRO A 68 -3.82 -4.61 -20.69
N GLY A 69 -4.14 -4.93 -21.95
CA GLY A 69 -3.50 -6.03 -22.69
C GLY A 69 -1.99 -5.83 -22.83
N LEU A 70 -1.23 -6.93 -22.79
CA LEU A 70 0.24 -6.94 -22.82
C LEU A 70 0.83 -7.00 -24.22
N ASP A 71 0.00 -7.05 -25.26
CA ASP A 71 0.38 -7.27 -26.65
C ASP A 71 0.19 -6.04 -27.56
N ASP A 72 -0.03 -4.87 -26.99
CA ASP A 72 -0.16 -3.64 -27.74
C ASP A 72 1.22 -3.16 -28.26
N THR A 73 1.22 -2.68 -29.52
CA THR A 73 2.43 -2.17 -30.21
C THR A 73 2.41 -0.64 -30.28
N GLY A 74 3.58 -0.06 -30.53
CA GLY A 74 3.76 1.40 -30.62
C GLY A 74 3.95 2.08 -29.26
N GLU A 75 4.02 3.40 -29.25
CA GLU A 75 4.25 4.23 -28.05
C GLU A 75 3.20 4.02 -26.97
N LEU A 76 1.92 3.98 -27.36
CA LEU A 76 0.81 3.74 -26.47
C LEU A 76 0.84 2.32 -25.86
N GLY A 77 1.30 1.33 -26.64
CA GLY A 77 1.48 -0.03 -26.17
C GLY A 77 2.56 -0.14 -25.11
N LYS A 78 3.69 0.54 -25.28
CA LYS A 78 4.77 0.60 -24.27
C LYS A 78 4.25 1.18 -22.95
N LEU A 79 3.48 2.27 -23.03
CA LEU A 79 2.92 2.91 -21.84
C LEU A 79 1.94 1.98 -21.09
N ARG A 80 1.09 1.23 -21.80
CA ARG A 80 0.17 0.25 -21.21
C ARG A 80 0.90 -0.89 -20.53
N ILE A 81 1.94 -1.44 -21.16
CA ILE A 81 2.79 -2.48 -20.59
C ILE A 81 3.47 -1.95 -19.32
N GLN A 82 3.98 -0.72 -19.34
CA GLN A 82 4.56 -0.09 -18.16
C GLN A 82 3.55 0.04 -17.03
N LYS A 83 2.33 0.49 -17.30
CA LYS A 83 1.24 0.56 -16.31
C LYS A 83 0.86 -0.81 -15.76
N ALA A 84 0.80 -1.85 -16.59
CA ALA A 84 0.57 -3.21 -16.12
C ALA A 84 1.70 -3.69 -15.19
N TYR A 85 2.94 -3.35 -15.48
CA TYR A 85 4.07 -3.66 -14.59
C TYR A 85 4.03 -2.89 -13.27
N GLN A 86 3.57 -1.63 -13.27
CA GLN A 86 3.35 -0.88 -12.03
C GLN A 86 2.28 -1.51 -11.13
N VAL A 87 1.25 -2.13 -11.72
CA VAL A 87 0.23 -2.86 -10.96
C VAL A 87 0.82 -4.01 -10.16
N LEU A 88 1.87 -4.69 -10.65
CA LEU A 88 2.53 -5.77 -9.90
C LEU A 88 3.04 -5.32 -8.52
N ASN A 89 3.40 -4.03 -8.38
CA ASN A 89 3.96 -3.52 -7.12
C ASN A 89 2.94 -3.51 -5.97
N LYS A 90 1.65 -3.51 -6.29
CA LYS A 90 0.54 -3.52 -5.32
C LYS A 90 -0.30 -4.80 -5.38
N THR A 91 0.09 -5.77 -6.22
CA THR A 91 -0.62 -7.04 -6.39
C THR A 91 -0.21 -8.03 -5.32
N ASP A 92 -1.15 -8.48 -4.50
CA ASP A 92 -0.93 -9.52 -3.50
C ASP A 92 -1.03 -10.92 -4.11
N ILE A 93 -1.97 -11.11 -5.06
CA ILE A 93 -2.15 -12.34 -5.83
C ILE A 93 -2.24 -11.97 -7.31
N ALA A 94 -1.41 -12.60 -8.14
CA ALA A 94 -1.45 -12.43 -9.59
C ALA A 94 -2.26 -13.55 -10.24
N VAL A 95 -3.18 -13.20 -11.11
CA VAL A 95 -3.87 -14.12 -12.01
C VAL A 95 -3.39 -13.85 -13.44
N LEU A 96 -2.66 -14.77 -14.03
CA LEU A 96 -2.24 -14.69 -15.42
C LEU A 96 -3.24 -15.46 -16.29
N VAL A 97 -4.00 -14.73 -17.08
CA VAL A 97 -4.99 -15.30 -18.01
C VAL A 97 -4.36 -15.49 -19.38
N VAL A 98 -4.30 -16.72 -19.81
CA VAL A 98 -3.73 -17.14 -21.10
C VAL A 98 -4.85 -17.70 -21.98
N ASP A 99 -4.82 -17.37 -23.24
CA ASP A 99 -5.68 -18.02 -24.25
C ASP A 99 -5.21 -19.47 -24.44
N GLY A 100 -6.02 -20.41 -24.00
CA GLY A 100 -5.70 -21.84 -24.04
C GLY A 100 -5.49 -22.39 -25.46
N THR A 101 -6.05 -21.74 -26.49
CA THR A 101 -5.86 -22.13 -27.88
C THR A 101 -4.45 -21.84 -28.41
N THR A 102 -3.76 -20.86 -27.82
CA THR A 102 -2.42 -20.42 -28.23
C THR A 102 -1.32 -20.78 -27.22
N GLY A 103 -1.70 -21.05 -25.96
CA GLY A 103 -0.76 -21.27 -24.88
C GLY A 103 0.03 -20.00 -24.48
N ILE A 104 1.04 -20.19 -23.66
CA ILE A 104 1.89 -19.09 -23.14
C ILE A 104 2.77 -18.54 -24.26
N THR A 105 2.56 -17.27 -24.58
CA THR A 105 3.34 -16.55 -25.59
C THR A 105 4.55 -15.82 -24.97
N PRO A 106 5.46 -15.24 -25.78
CA PRO A 106 6.58 -14.46 -25.27
C PRO A 106 6.14 -13.29 -24.35
N GLN A 107 5.01 -12.64 -24.64
CA GLN A 107 4.47 -11.54 -23.84
C GLN A 107 3.93 -12.05 -22.48
N ASP A 108 3.23 -13.19 -22.48
CA ASP A 108 2.77 -13.83 -21.26
C ASP A 108 3.96 -14.29 -20.40
N ASN A 109 5.01 -14.81 -21.04
CA ASN A 109 6.23 -15.21 -20.34
C ASN A 109 6.98 -14.02 -19.73
N ALA A 110 6.99 -12.87 -20.38
CA ALA A 110 7.64 -11.67 -19.85
C ALA A 110 6.98 -11.20 -18.53
N ILE A 111 5.65 -11.21 -18.45
CA ILE A 111 4.96 -10.85 -17.20
C ILE A 111 5.07 -11.97 -16.15
N LEU A 112 5.01 -13.23 -16.56
CA LEU A 112 5.20 -14.40 -15.70
C LEU A 112 6.55 -14.33 -14.96
N THR A 113 7.63 -14.08 -15.70
CA THR A 113 8.97 -13.93 -15.12
C THR A 113 8.98 -12.83 -14.05
N ARG A 114 8.39 -11.66 -14.32
CA ARG A 114 8.31 -10.57 -13.34
C ARG A 114 7.48 -10.91 -12.10
N ILE A 115 6.40 -11.66 -12.26
CA ILE A 115 5.59 -12.15 -11.14
C ILE A 115 6.43 -13.07 -10.25
N GLN A 116 7.19 -13.99 -10.87
CA GLN A 116 8.07 -14.93 -10.16
C GLN A 116 9.24 -14.20 -9.47
N ASP A 117 9.91 -13.27 -10.15
CA ASP A 117 11.01 -12.47 -9.58
C ASP A 117 10.54 -11.67 -8.34
N LYS A 118 9.31 -11.15 -8.39
CA LYS A 118 8.68 -10.44 -7.25
C LYS A 118 8.09 -11.38 -6.20
N LYS A 119 8.18 -12.70 -6.39
CA LYS A 119 7.60 -13.72 -5.49
C LYS A 119 6.13 -13.44 -5.16
N ILE A 120 5.36 -13.02 -6.17
CA ILE A 120 3.92 -12.83 -6.01
C ILE A 120 3.24 -14.19 -6.17
N PRO A 121 2.36 -14.60 -5.23
CA PRO A 121 1.50 -15.77 -5.42
C PRO A 121 0.80 -15.71 -6.77
N LEU A 122 0.92 -16.78 -7.55
CA LEU A 122 0.44 -16.83 -8.94
C LEU A 122 -0.59 -17.92 -9.12
N LEU A 123 -1.67 -17.59 -9.81
CA LEU A 123 -2.61 -18.52 -10.41
C LEU A 123 -2.59 -18.33 -11.92
N LEU A 124 -2.27 -19.39 -12.66
CA LEU A 124 -2.31 -19.41 -14.13
C LEU A 124 -3.65 -19.96 -14.59
N VAL A 125 -4.37 -19.18 -15.37
CA VAL A 125 -5.67 -19.52 -15.91
C VAL A 125 -5.53 -19.74 -17.42
N LEU A 126 -5.71 -20.98 -17.88
CA LEU A 126 -5.84 -21.34 -19.28
C LEU A 126 -7.33 -21.18 -19.65
N ASN A 127 -7.68 -20.08 -20.29
CA ASN A 127 -9.07 -19.78 -20.63
C ASN A 127 -9.46 -20.31 -21.99
N LYS A 128 -10.76 -20.34 -22.30
CA LYS A 128 -11.37 -20.90 -23.52
C LYS A 128 -11.22 -22.42 -23.60
N ALA A 129 -11.49 -23.10 -22.52
CA ALA A 129 -11.45 -24.57 -22.45
C ALA A 129 -12.35 -25.26 -23.47
N ASP A 130 -13.44 -24.61 -23.86
CA ASP A 130 -14.38 -25.05 -24.87
C ASP A 130 -13.80 -25.19 -26.28
N LEU A 131 -12.72 -24.47 -26.57
CA LEU A 131 -12.06 -24.48 -27.88
C LEU A 131 -10.89 -25.46 -27.97
N VAL A 132 -10.59 -26.19 -26.92
CA VAL A 132 -9.46 -27.12 -26.83
C VAL A 132 -9.97 -28.49 -26.33
N SER A 133 -9.51 -29.58 -26.94
CA SER A 133 -9.93 -30.91 -26.51
C SER A 133 -9.42 -31.28 -25.13
N GLU A 134 -10.21 -32.03 -24.36
CA GLU A 134 -9.91 -32.41 -22.97
C GLU A 134 -8.56 -33.16 -22.81
N HIS A 135 -8.19 -33.95 -23.79
CA HIS A 135 -6.88 -34.63 -23.80
C HIS A 135 -5.71 -33.64 -23.79
N VAL A 136 -5.82 -32.52 -24.54
CA VAL A 136 -4.80 -31.48 -24.61
C VAL A 136 -4.71 -30.68 -23.28
N HIS A 137 -5.82 -30.60 -22.54
CA HIS A 137 -5.83 -29.89 -21.25
C HIS A 137 -4.78 -30.44 -20.29
N GLN A 138 -4.72 -31.79 -20.12
CA GLN A 138 -3.77 -32.44 -19.21
C GLN A 138 -2.31 -32.28 -19.69
N GLU A 139 -2.09 -32.42 -20.98
CA GLU A 139 -0.75 -32.22 -21.55
C GLU A 139 -0.25 -30.80 -21.36
N MET A 140 -1.12 -29.81 -21.56
CA MET A 140 -0.79 -28.40 -21.35
C MET A 140 -0.50 -28.06 -19.88
N ILE A 141 -1.26 -28.62 -18.94
CA ILE A 141 -0.98 -28.43 -17.50
C ILE A 141 0.38 -28.96 -17.17
N VAL A 142 0.70 -30.22 -17.56
CA VAL A 142 1.97 -30.86 -17.24
C VAL A 142 3.15 -30.15 -17.91
N SER A 143 3.03 -29.82 -19.19
CA SER A 143 4.09 -29.13 -19.93
C SER A 143 4.35 -27.72 -19.36
N THR A 144 3.29 -27.00 -18.97
CA THR A 144 3.37 -25.67 -18.34
C THR A 144 4.03 -25.75 -16.97
N HIS A 145 3.63 -26.73 -16.15
CA HIS A 145 4.28 -26.99 -14.85
C HIS A 145 5.80 -27.22 -15.00
N LEU A 146 6.18 -28.14 -15.88
CA LEU A 146 7.60 -28.51 -16.09
C LEU A 146 8.43 -27.35 -16.63
N LYS A 147 7.87 -26.60 -17.59
CA LYS A 147 8.58 -25.51 -18.28
C LYS A 147 8.72 -24.25 -17.43
N TYR A 148 7.67 -23.86 -16.72
CA TYR A 148 7.60 -22.59 -16.01
C TYR A 148 7.66 -22.71 -14.50
N LYS A 149 7.78 -23.94 -13.96
CA LYS A 149 7.87 -24.26 -12.53
C LYS A 149 6.69 -23.69 -11.71
N ILE A 150 5.51 -23.66 -12.30
CA ILE A 150 4.28 -23.28 -11.62
C ILE A 150 3.70 -24.54 -10.96
N PRO A 151 3.33 -24.55 -9.67
CA PRO A 151 2.68 -25.69 -9.04
C PRO A 151 1.45 -26.16 -9.81
N LEU A 152 1.21 -27.46 -9.90
CA LEU A 152 0.09 -28.04 -10.67
C LEU A 152 -1.25 -27.50 -10.19
N GLU A 153 -1.40 -27.37 -8.87
CA GLU A 153 -2.58 -26.81 -8.21
C GLU A 153 -2.84 -25.35 -8.55
N ASN A 154 -1.85 -24.65 -9.09
CA ASN A 154 -1.95 -23.24 -9.49
C ASN A 154 -2.14 -23.06 -11.00
N ILE A 155 -2.42 -24.13 -11.74
CA ILE A 155 -2.73 -24.11 -13.17
C ILE A 155 -4.16 -24.63 -13.36
N LEU A 156 -5.06 -23.78 -13.87
CA LEU A 156 -6.47 -24.12 -13.99
C LEU A 156 -7.00 -23.78 -15.39
N TRP A 157 -7.73 -24.72 -16.00
CA TRP A 157 -8.54 -24.44 -17.18
C TRP A 157 -9.86 -23.79 -16.79
N THR A 158 -10.32 -22.83 -17.59
CA THR A 158 -11.61 -22.18 -17.40
C THR A 158 -12.33 -21.96 -18.73
N ASN A 159 -13.66 -21.94 -18.66
CA ASN A 159 -14.50 -21.36 -19.69
C ASN A 159 -15.38 -20.30 -19.03
N THR A 160 -15.08 -19.04 -19.30
CA THR A 160 -15.80 -17.90 -18.71
C THR A 160 -17.23 -17.75 -19.21
N THR A 161 -17.56 -18.31 -20.40
CA THR A 161 -18.88 -18.23 -20.97
C THR A 161 -19.82 -19.25 -20.32
N GLU A 162 -19.33 -20.45 -20.04
CA GLU A 162 -20.10 -21.55 -19.43
C GLU A 162 -19.88 -21.65 -17.91
N HIS A 163 -19.13 -20.72 -17.34
CA HIS A 163 -18.75 -20.70 -15.91
C HIS A 163 -18.01 -21.96 -15.45
N LEU A 164 -17.31 -22.66 -16.37
CA LEU A 164 -16.55 -23.86 -16.04
C LEU A 164 -15.38 -23.54 -15.11
N HIS A 165 -15.25 -24.26 -14.00
CA HIS A 165 -14.21 -24.14 -12.97
C HIS A 165 -14.09 -22.75 -12.29
N ILE A 166 -15.10 -21.89 -12.42
CA ILE A 166 -15.08 -20.56 -11.75
C ILE A 166 -15.17 -20.71 -10.23
N HIS A 167 -15.90 -21.69 -9.71
CA HIS A 167 -15.93 -21.96 -8.27
C HIS A 167 -14.56 -22.43 -7.78
N GLU A 168 -13.94 -23.38 -8.46
CA GLU A 168 -12.60 -23.87 -8.14
C GLU A 168 -11.56 -22.73 -8.16
N LEU A 169 -11.66 -21.84 -9.15
CA LEU A 169 -10.82 -20.64 -9.22
C LEU A 169 -10.92 -19.76 -7.96
N LYS A 170 -12.14 -19.58 -7.42
CA LYS A 170 -12.34 -18.82 -6.16
C LYS A 170 -11.69 -19.51 -4.96
N GLU A 171 -11.84 -20.82 -4.83
CA GLU A 171 -11.23 -21.61 -3.77
C GLU A 171 -9.70 -21.54 -3.84
N ARG A 172 -9.13 -21.67 -5.04
CA ARG A 172 -7.69 -21.54 -5.26
C ARG A 172 -7.17 -20.15 -4.93
N LEU A 173 -7.89 -19.11 -5.33
CA LEU A 173 -7.54 -17.74 -4.93
C LEU A 173 -7.56 -17.59 -3.40
N GLY A 174 -8.54 -18.19 -2.71
CA GLY A 174 -8.62 -18.20 -1.26
C GLY A 174 -7.40 -18.85 -0.60
N SER A 175 -6.92 -19.97 -1.16
CA SER A 175 -5.74 -20.66 -0.63
C SER A 175 -4.42 -19.92 -0.86
N LEU A 176 -4.38 -18.98 -1.82
CA LEU A 176 -3.21 -18.15 -2.12
C LEU A 176 -3.17 -16.84 -1.34
N VAL A 177 -4.23 -16.50 -0.59
CA VAL A 177 -4.19 -15.31 0.28
C VAL A 177 -3.00 -15.46 1.22
N PRO A 178 -2.05 -14.55 1.20
CA PRO A 178 -0.96 -14.58 2.17
C PRO A 178 -1.57 -14.64 3.56
N SER A 179 -1.16 -15.62 4.37
CA SER A 179 -1.54 -15.61 5.78
C SER A 179 -1.16 -14.24 6.33
N GLU A 180 -2.12 -13.52 6.92
CA GLU A 180 -1.79 -12.29 7.64
C GLU A 180 -0.58 -12.59 8.50
N ASP A 181 0.47 -11.80 8.33
CA ASP A 181 1.65 -11.91 9.20
C ASP A 181 1.18 -11.50 10.60
N SER A 182 0.63 -12.48 11.32
CA SER A 182 0.00 -12.31 12.64
C SER A 182 0.97 -11.74 13.69
N SER A 183 2.22 -11.54 13.28
CA SER A 183 3.28 -10.94 14.11
C SER A 183 3.41 -9.41 13.95
N ARG A 184 2.64 -8.78 13.04
CA ARG A 184 2.74 -7.34 12.80
C ARG A 184 1.59 -6.59 13.40
N PHE A 185 1.95 -5.74 14.33
CA PHE A 185 1.00 -4.90 15.05
C PHE A 185 1.33 -3.43 14.87
N ILE A 186 0.32 -2.59 14.98
CA ILE A 186 0.53 -1.13 14.96
C ILE A 186 1.18 -0.72 16.27
N VAL A 187 0.59 -1.13 17.40
CA VAL A 187 1.00 -0.69 18.75
C VAL A 187 0.79 -1.74 19.84
N ARG A 188 -0.03 -2.79 19.61
CA ARG A 188 -0.41 -3.72 20.68
C ARG A 188 0.73 -4.54 21.27
N ASP A 189 1.81 -4.76 20.52
CA ASP A 189 3.03 -5.42 20.99
C ASP A 189 3.95 -4.50 21.83
N LEU A 190 3.64 -3.22 21.89
CA LEU A 190 4.37 -2.19 22.62
C LEU A 190 3.73 -1.86 23.97
N VAL A 191 2.55 -2.41 24.26
CA VAL A 191 1.75 -2.14 25.45
C VAL A 191 1.31 -3.46 26.10
N LYS A 192 0.85 -3.38 27.34
CA LYS A 192 0.39 -4.55 28.10
C LYS A 192 -1.12 -4.46 28.39
N PRO A 193 -1.81 -5.60 28.53
CA PRO A 193 -3.19 -5.61 28.98
C PRO A 193 -3.39 -4.78 30.26
N GLY A 194 -4.42 -3.92 30.28
CA GLY A 194 -4.72 -3.02 31.39
C GLY A 194 -3.91 -1.71 31.40
N ASP A 195 -3.04 -1.48 30.44
CA ASP A 195 -2.38 -0.17 30.26
C ASP A 195 -3.36 0.89 29.79
N PHE A 196 -3.07 2.16 30.13
CA PHE A 196 -3.75 3.31 29.56
C PHE A 196 -2.89 3.90 28.45
N VAL A 197 -3.50 4.18 27.30
CA VAL A 197 -2.87 4.85 26.16
C VAL A 197 -3.69 6.07 25.81
N VAL A 198 -3.06 7.23 25.73
CA VAL A 198 -3.71 8.49 25.35
C VAL A 198 -3.43 8.78 23.90
N LEU A 199 -4.50 8.92 23.10
CA LEU A 199 -4.42 9.29 21.70
C LEU A 199 -4.82 10.76 21.54
N VAL A 200 -3.90 11.59 21.09
CA VAL A 200 -4.13 13.01 20.86
C VAL A 200 -4.48 13.22 19.39
N VAL A 201 -5.71 13.62 19.16
CA VAL A 201 -6.29 13.78 17.82
C VAL A 201 -6.70 15.23 17.61
N PRO A 202 -5.89 16.02 16.87
CA PRO A 202 -6.26 17.38 16.55
C PRO A 202 -7.49 17.39 15.64
N ILE A 203 -8.38 18.35 15.85
CA ILE A 203 -9.54 18.56 14.99
C ILE A 203 -9.23 19.76 14.11
N ASP A 204 -8.73 19.47 12.92
CA ASP A 204 -8.46 20.49 11.92
C ASP A 204 -9.53 20.54 10.81
N SER A 205 -9.45 21.57 9.97
CA SER A 205 -10.37 21.76 8.85
C SER A 205 -10.20 20.73 7.74
N ALA A 206 -9.08 20.01 7.71
CA ALA A 206 -8.78 18.97 6.71
C ALA A 206 -9.36 17.61 7.10
N ALA A 207 -9.68 17.40 8.39
CA ALA A 207 -10.33 16.18 8.84
C ALA A 207 -11.78 16.11 8.34
N PRO A 208 -12.23 14.97 7.80
CA PRO A 208 -13.63 14.83 7.40
C PRO A 208 -14.56 15.03 8.60
N LYS A 209 -15.54 15.93 8.48
CA LYS A 209 -16.50 16.16 9.56
C LYS A 209 -17.08 14.87 10.12
N GLY A 210 -16.99 14.69 11.44
CA GLY A 210 -17.54 13.54 12.16
C GLY A 210 -16.77 12.22 11.98
N ARG A 211 -15.51 12.25 11.53
CA ARG A 211 -14.71 11.05 11.31
C ARG A 211 -13.29 11.19 11.84
N LEU A 212 -12.81 10.13 12.45
CA LEU A 212 -11.37 9.92 12.64
C LEU A 212 -10.75 9.47 11.31
N ILE A 213 -9.50 9.83 11.07
CA ILE A 213 -8.76 9.32 9.91
C ILE A 213 -8.38 7.84 10.12
N LEU A 214 -8.13 7.13 9.02
CA LEU A 214 -7.89 5.68 9.05
C LEU A 214 -6.78 5.26 10.05
N PRO A 215 -5.60 5.89 10.11
CA PRO A 215 -4.58 5.52 11.08
C PRO A 215 -5.03 5.60 12.54
N GLN A 216 -5.85 6.60 12.87
CA GLN A 216 -6.39 6.77 14.23
C GLN A 216 -7.36 5.65 14.57
N GLN A 217 -8.29 5.32 13.67
CA GLN A 217 -9.26 4.24 13.85
C GLN A 217 -8.57 2.87 14.02
N GLN A 218 -7.58 2.58 13.19
CA GLN A 218 -6.85 1.32 13.24
C GLN A 218 -6.01 1.20 14.51
N THR A 219 -5.37 2.28 14.96
CA THR A 219 -4.62 2.29 16.22
C THR A 219 -5.54 2.06 17.43
N ILE A 220 -6.73 2.69 17.47
CA ILE A 220 -7.73 2.44 18.51
C ILE A 220 -8.12 0.96 18.50
N ARG A 221 -8.39 0.40 17.33
CA ARG A 221 -8.78 -1.01 17.23
C ARG A 221 -7.66 -1.95 17.71
N ASP A 222 -6.42 -1.71 17.31
CA ASP A 222 -5.27 -2.52 17.73
C ASP A 222 -5.03 -2.45 19.24
N LEU A 223 -5.29 -1.29 19.90
CA LEU A 223 -5.25 -1.14 21.35
C LEU A 223 -6.35 -1.92 22.06
N LEU A 224 -7.56 -1.92 21.51
CA LEU A 224 -8.68 -2.70 22.07
C LEU A 224 -8.40 -4.20 21.98
N ASP A 225 -7.82 -4.66 20.86
CA ASP A 225 -7.41 -6.06 20.67
C ASP A 225 -6.27 -6.46 21.63
N ALA A 226 -5.50 -5.49 22.14
CA ALA A 226 -4.49 -5.67 23.19
C ALA A 226 -5.06 -5.68 24.63
N ALA A 227 -6.36 -5.58 24.80
CA ALA A 227 -7.02 -5.39 26.10
C ALA A 227 -6.48 -4.17 26.88
N THR A 228 -6.14 -3.08 26.19
CA THR A 228 -5.72 -1.80 26.77
C THR A 228 -6.86 -0.79 26.78
N THR A 229 -6.74 0.27 27.58
CA THR A 229 -7.71 1.37 27.60
C THR A 229 -7.21 2.51 26.70
N ALA A 230 -7.92 2.79 25.62
CA ALA A 230 -7.65 3.90 24.73
C ALA A 230 -8.44 5.14 25.14
N ILE A 231 -7.75 6.24 25.42
CA ILE A 231 -8.34 7.53 25.80
C ILE A 231 -8.07 8.50 24.67
N VAL A 232 -9.10 9.01 24.02
CA VAL A 232 -8.98 9.91 22.87
C VAL A 232 -9.31 11.33 23.29
N VAL A 233 -8.37 12.25 23.07
CA VAL A 233 -8.49 13.65 23.47
C VAL A 233 -8.01 14.59 22.37
N LYS A 234 -8.38 15.85 22.44
CA LYS A 234 -7.76 16.92 21.64
C LYS A 234 -6.43 17.34 22.27
N GLU A 235 -5.59 17.99 21.46
CA GLU A 235 -4.32 18.56 21.91
C GLU A 235 -4.49 19.51 23.10
N THR A 236 -5.57 20.30 23.12
CA THR A 236 -5.87 21.26 24.20
C THR A 236 -6.32 20.60 25.51
N GLU A 237 -6.70 19.34 25.47
CA GLU A 237 -7.26 18.59 26.62
C GLU A 237 -6.23 17.62 27.23
N LEU A 238 -5.06 17.43 26.58
CA LEU A 238 -4.06 16.44 26.99
C LEU A 238 -3.61 16.66 28.45
N LYS A 239 -3.18 17.88 28.78
CA LYS A 239 -2.64 18.19 30.12
C LYS A 239 -3.63 17.90 31.23
N SER A 240 -4.85 18.42 31.09
CA SER A 240 -5.92 18.17 32.08
C SER A 240 -6.28 16.69 32.19
N THR A 241 -6.26 15.96 31.08
CA THR A 241 -6.51 14.52 31.06
C THR A 241 -5.42 13.77 31.82
N LEU A 242 -4.15 14.08 31.59
CA LEU A 242 -3.03 13.44 32.29
C LEU A 242 -3.11 13.69 33.81
N ASP A 243 -3.49 14.90 34.23
CA ASP A 243 -3.67 15.26 35.64
C ASP A 243 -4.84 14.50 36.31
N LEU A 244 -5.90 14.20 35.57
CA LEU A 244 -7.12 13.54 36.08
C LEU A 244 -7.05 12.02 36.07
N LEU A 245 -6.16 11.40 35.30
CA LEU A 245 -6.15 9.94 35.08
C LEU A 245 -5.84 9.12 36.33
N GLY A 246 -5.24 9.69 37.38
CA GLY A 246 -4.87 8.97 38.62
C GLY A 246 -3.90 7.79 38.40
N LYS A 247 -3.64 7.38 37.17
CA LYS A 247 -2.66 6.37 36.76
C LYS A 247 -1.88 6.89 35.55
N LYS A 248 -0.56 6.79 35.62
CA LYS A 248 0.32 7.16 34.51
C LYS A 248 0.00 6.33 33.28
N PRO A 249 -0.24 6.95 32.10
CA PRO A 249 -0.38 6.20 30.86
C PRO A 249 0.96 5.59 30.43
N ALA A 250 0.91 4.43 29.79
CA ALA A 250 2.07 3.75 29.26
C ALA A 250 2.62 4.47 28.01
N LEU A 251 1.75 5.15 27.27
CA LEU A 251 2.09 5.76 25.98
C LEU A 251 1.13 6.91 25.66
N VAL A 252 1.68 7.96 25.05
CA VAL A 252 0.93 9.01 24.36
C VAL A 252 1.19 8.88 22.86
N ILE A 253 0.15 8.87 22.04
CA ILE A 253 0.23 8.80 20.58
C ILE A 253 -0.40 10.05 20.00
N THR A 254 0.32 10.79 19.16
CA THR A 254 -0.17 12.06 18.61
C THR A 254 -0.14 12.08 17.09
N ASP A 255 -0.86 13.05 16.52
CA ASP A 255 -0.68 13.43 15.12
C ASP A 255 0.57 14.32 14.98
N SER A 256 1.28 14.20 13.86
CA SER A 256 2.52 14.94 13.59
C SER A 256 2.33 16.46 13.62
N GLN A 257 1.13 16.96 13.37
CA GLN A 257 0.82 18.39 13.41
C GLN A 257 0.81 18.96 14.83
N ALA A 258 0.40 18.14 15.82
CA ALA A 258 0.31 18.54 17.23
C ALA A 258 1.56 18.22 18.04
N PHE A 259 2.64 17.77 17.42
CA PHE A 259 3.85 17.30 18.11
C PHE A 259 4.39 18.29 19.13
N LYS A 260 4.50 19.57 18.77
CA LYS A 260 5.12 20.59 19.62
C LYS A 260 4.34 20.81 20.91
N GLU A 261 3.03 20.91 20.82
CA GLU A 261 2.12 21.11 21.93
C GLU A 261 2.08 19.86 22.81
N VAL A 262 1.95 18.69 22.20
CA VAL A 262 1.88 17.40 22.90
C VAL A 262 3.19 17.06 23.60
N ASP A 263 4.33 17.34 22.98
CA ASP A 263 5.66 17.14 23.59
C ASP A 263 5.83 17.99 24.85
N LYS A 264 5.39 19.24 24.80
CA LYS A 264 5.46 20.17 25.94
C LYS A 264 4.59 19.71 27.12
N ASP A 265 3.40 19.19 26.81
CA ASP A 265 2.40 18.82 27.83
C ASP A 265 2.57 17.37 28.32
N THR A 266 3.38 16.54 27.65
CA THR A 266 3.65 15.17 28.05
C THR A 266 4.89 15.11 28.93
N PRO A 267 4.81 14.68 30.22
CA PRO A 267 5.97 14.48 31.07
C PRO A 267 7.05 13.60 30.43
N SER A 268 8.32 13.89 30.72
CA SER A 268 9.47 13.18 30.09
C SER A 268 9.54 11.69 30.44
N ASP A 269 8.89 11.27 31.49
CA ASP A 269 8.82 9.89 31.96
C ASP A 269 7.65 9.10 31.33
N ILE A 270 6.86 9.71 30.44
CA ILE A 270 5.82 9.07 29.63
C ILE A 270 6.32 8.94 28.20
N LEU A 271 6.25 7.72 27.65
CA LEU A 271 6.64 7.48 26.27
C LEU A 271 5.70 8.24 25.30
N LEU A 272 6.29 8.81 24.26
CA LEU A 272 5.60 9.58 23.24
C LEU A 272 5.94 9.06 21.85
N THR A 273 4.94 8.87 21.00
CA THR A 273 5.14 8.56 19.58
C THR A 273 4.04 9.17 18.73
N SER A 274 4.02 8.89 17.44
CA SER A 274 2.95 9.36 16.54
C SER A 274 2.35 8.26 15.69
N PHE A 275 1.12 8.50 15.21
CA PHE A 275 0.48 7.62 14.25
C PHE A 275 1.36 7.38 13.02
N SER A 276 2.01 8.41 12.49
CA SER A 276 2.89 8.30 11.31
C SER A 276 4.11 7.42 11.55
N ILE A 277 4.71 7.46 12.72
CA ILE A 277 5.85 6.61 13.11
C ILE A 277 5.39 5.16 13.29
N LEU A 278 4.26 4.93 13.98
CA LEU A 278 3.67 3.59 14.13
C LEU A 278 3.34 2.97 12.77
N PHE A 279 2.77 3.75 11.84
CA PHE A 279 2.44 3.27 10.50
C PHE A 279 3.66 3.06 9.60
N ALA A 280 4.73 3.84 9.77
CA ALA A 280 6.01 3.58 9.11
C ALA A 280 6.58 2.21 9.49
N ARG A 281 6.43 1.83 10.77
CA ARG A 281 6.79 0.50 11.27
C ARG A 281 5.84 -0.59 10.72
N TYR A 282 4.55 -0.35 10.78
CA TYR A 282 3.51 -1.33 10.42
C TYR A 282 3.51 -1.69 8.93
N LYS A 283 3.57 -0.69 8.04
CA LYS A 283 3.51 -0.89 6.59
C LYS A 283 4.85 -0.91 5.87
N GLY A 284 5.93 -0.52 6.53
CA GLY A 284 7.21 -0.29 5.88
C GLY A 284 8.41 -0.75 6.69
N ASN A 285 9.41 0.13 6.73
CA ASN A 285 10.64 -0.05 7.49
C ASN A 285 10.95 1.25 8.23
N LEU A 286 10.70 1.27 9.54
CA LEU A 286 10.90 2.46 10.36
C LEU A 286 12.37 2.90 10.40
N GLU A 287 13.32 1.97 10.42
CA GLU A 287 14.75 2.28 10.42
C GLU A 287 15.17 3.07 9.17
N THR A 288 14.73 2.60 7.97
CA THR A 288 14.96 3.29 6.71
C THR A 288 14.36 4.70 6.73
N VAL A 289 13.14 4.84 7.24
CA VAL A 289 12.43 6.13 7.30
C VAL A 289 13.09 7.10 8.27
N VAL A 290 13.58 6.62 9.42
CA VAL A 290 14.34 7.43 10.41
C VAL A 290 15.68 7.86 9.84
N ARG A 291 16.42 6.94 9.22
CA ARG A 291 17.67 7.25 8.52
C ARG A 291 17.45 8.32 7.44
N GLY A 292 16.38 8.17 6.66
CA GLY A 292 15.99 9.12 5.64
C GLY A 292 15.66 10.50 6.19
N ALA A 293 15.01 10.61 7.36
CA ALA A 293 14.73 11.91 7.98
C ALA A 293 16.01 12.65 8.39
N ARG A 294 16.99 11.91 8.91
CA ARG A 294 18.30 12.48 9.28
C ARG A 294 19.12 12.96 8.08
N ALA A 295 18.87 12.42 6.88
CA ALA A 295 19.53 12.88 5.66
C ALA A 295 19.12 14.31 5.25
N LEU A 296 18.10 14.89 5.89
CA LEU A 296 17.70 16.28 5.67
C LEU A 296 18.87 17.25 5.90
N ASP A 297 19.78 16.94 6.83
CA ASP A 297 20.96 17.75 7.12
C ASP A 297 22.05 17.72 6.03
N THR A 298 21.92 16.81 5.06
CA THR A 298 22.86 16.66 3.94
C THR A 298 22.41 17.39 2.67
N LEU A 299 21.31 18.14 2.74
CA LEU A 299 20.80 18.90 1.60
C LEU A 299 21.68 20.12 1.29
N GLU A 300 21.84 20.38 0.00
CA GLU A 300 22.59 21.50 -0.53
C GLU A 300 21.71 22.38 -1.44
N ASP A 301 22.17 23.59 -1.73
CA ASP A 301 21.45 24.49 -2.64
C ASP A 301 21.38 23.87 -4.04
N GLY A 302 20.20 23.89 -4.65
CA GLY A 302 19.94 23.31 -5.95
C GLY A 302 19.51 21.83 -5.94
N ASP A 303 19.52 21.16 -4.79
CA ASP A 303 19.03 19.80 -4.66
C ASP A 303 17.52 19.71 -4.98
N THR A 304 17.10 18.57 -5.52
CA THR A 304 15.68 18.30 -5.79
C THR A 304 15.13 17.21 -4.86
N ILE A 305 14.01 17.50 -4.22
CA ILE A 305 13.30 16.60 -3.33
C ILE A 305 12.02 16.11 -4.02
N LEU A 306 11.80 14.79 -4.00
CA LEU A 306 10.52 14.22 -4.42
C LEU A 306 9.56 14.14 -3.24
N ILE A 307 8.42 14.82 -3.33
CA ILE A 307 7.30 14.63 -2.41
C ILE A 307 6.29 13.69 -3.06
N SER A 308 6.13 12.48 -2.49
CA SER A 308 5.31 11.42 -3.07
C SER A 308 4.11 11.11 -2.20
N GLU A 309 2.91 11.41 -2.70
CA GLU A 309 1.65 11.13 -2.02
C GLU A 309 1.04 9.82 -2.51
N GLY A 310 0.57 8.98 -1.60
CA GLY A 310 -0.08 7.70 -1.92
C GLY A 310 -1.57 7.81 -2.28
N CYS A 311 -2.12 9.00 -2.33
CA CYS A 311 -3.53 9.26 -2.59
C CYS A 311 -3.72 10.49 -3.47
N THR A 312 -4.91 10.61 -4.04
CA THR A 312 -5.33 11.74 -4.87
C THR A 312 -6.33 12.61 -4.10
N HIS A 313 -6.00 12.98 -2.87
CA HIS A 313 -6.86 13.88 -2.08
C HIS A 313 -6.99 15.25 -2.74
N HIS A 314 -8.14 15.88 -2.54
CA HIS A 314 -8.33 17.26 -2.98
C HIS A 314 -7.35 18.15 -2.21
N ARG A 315 -6.39 18.73 -2.91
CA ARG A 315 -5.41 19.66 -2.34
C ARG A 315 -6.12 20.92 -1.88
N GLN A 316 -5.98 21.24 -0.60
CA GLN A 316 -6.47 22.48 -0.01
C GLN A 316 -5.38 23.56 -0.06
N CYS A 317 -5.75 24.84 0.10
CA CYS A 317 -4.80 25.95 0.07
C CYS A 317 -3.66 25.85 1.10
N ASP A 318 -3.85 25.07 2.19
CA ASP A 318 -2.88 24.84 3.26
C ASP A 318 -2.46 23.36 3.37
N ASP A 319 -2.36 22.67 2.24
CA ASP A 319 -1.99 21.27 2.20
C ASP A 319 -0.59 21.02 2.81
N ILE A 320 -0.46 19.91 3.56
CA ILE A 320 0.79 19.57 4.26
C ILE A 320 1.89 19.26 3.25
N GLY A 321 1.59 18.44 2.24
CA GLY A 321 2.59 17.93 1.31
C GLY A 321 3.09 18.97 0.33
N THR A 322 2.18 19.75 -0.25
CA THR A 322 2.53 20.66 -1.36
C THR A 322 2.84 22.08 -0.93
N VAL A 323 2.43 22.49 0.29
CA VAL A 323 2.59 23.87 0.76
C VAL A 323 3.43 23.96 2.03
N LYS A 324 3.01 23.27 3.09
CA LYS A 324 3.64 23.42 4.41
C LYS A 324 5.01 22.77 4.46
N LEU A 325 5.13 21.55 3.97
CA LEU A 325 6.36 20.77 4.06
C LEU A 325 7.51 21.39 3.26
N PRO A 326 7.34 21.82 1.99
CA PRO A 326 8.37 22.56 1.27
C PRO A 326 8.89 23.77 2.06
N ARG A 327 7.98 24.59 2.58
CA ARG A 327 8.33 25.76 3.38
C ARG A 327 9.13 25.36 4.63
N TRP A 328 8.68 24.36 5.38
CA TRP A 328 9.37 23.92 6.62
C TRP A 328 10.75 23.33 6.34
N VAL A 329 10.91 22.62 5.22
CA VAL A 329 12.22 22.08 4.81
C VAL A 329 13.19 23.22 4.49
N CYS A 330 12.78 24.21 3.69
CA CYS A 330 13.62 25.38 3.41
C CYS A 330 13.93 26.19 4.67
N GLU A 331 12.95 26.41 5.55
CA GLU A 331 13.16 27.12 6.83
C GLU A 331 14.13 26.38 7.75
N TYR A 332 14.04 25.04 7.81
CA TYR A 332 14.89 24.20 8.66
C TYR A 332 16.35 24.14 8.15
N THR A 333 16.49 23.85 6.86
CA THR A 333 17.82 23.66 6.24
C THR A 333 18.54 24.97 5.90
N GLY A 334 17.78 26.06 5.71
CA GLY A 334 18.30 27.33 5.19
C GLY A 334 18.78 27.23 3.75
N LYS A 335 18.36 26.21 2.99
CA LYS A 335 18.79 25.91 1.63
C LYS A 335 17.72 26.24 0.61
N ASP A 336 18.14 26.59 -0.60
CA ASP A 336 17.28 26.75 -1.78
C ASP A 336 17.18 25.41 -2.52
N VAL A 337 16.12 24.64 -2.21
CA VAL A 337 15.87 23.33 -2.78
C VAL A 337 14.60 23.33 -3.63
N SER A 338 14.60 22.50 -4.66
CA SER A 338 13.47 22.32 -5.58
C SER A 338 12.60 21.15 -5.15
N PHE A 339 11.30 21.20 -5.45
CA PHE A 339 10.35 20.14 -5.11
C PHE A 339 9.61 19.64 -6.35
N GLU A 340 9.56 18.32 -6.51
CA GLU A 340 8.69 17.66 -7.46
C GLU A 340 7.65 16.82 -6.71
N PHE A 341 6.46 16.67 -7.31
CA PHE A 341 5.31 16.06 -6.66
C PHE A 341 4.76 14.91 -7.50
N THR A 342 4.48 13.78 -6.85
CA THR A 342 3.70 12.70 -7.43
C THR A 342 2.52 12.34 -6.54
N SER A 343 1.45 11.80 -7.13
CA SER A 343 0.24 11.44 -6.38
C SER A 343 -0.33 10.08 -6.80
N GLY A 344 -1.05 9.46 -5.88
CA GLY A 344 -1.69 8.17 -6.10
C GLY A 344 -0.68 7.05 -6.34
N THR A 345 -0.77 6.40 -7.48
CA THR A 345 0.08 5.25 -7.84
C THR A 345 1.30 5.64 -8.68
N GLU A 346 1.44 6.92 -8.96
CA GLU A 346 2.59 7.42 -9.70
C GLU A 346 3.81 7.47 -8.77
N PHE A 347 4.81 6.66 -9.11
CA PHE A 347 6.11 6.69 -8.48
C PHE A 347 7.17 6.58 -9.59
N PRO A 348 8.15 7.50 -9.65
CA PRO A 348 9.12 7.53 -10.74
C PRO A 348 9.95 6.25 -10.78
N LEU A 349 10.26 5.77 -11.99
CA LEU A 349 11.16 4.63 -12.19
C LEU A 349 12.63 5.02 -12.04
N ASP A 350 12.95 6.27 -12.44
CA ASP A 350 14.28 6.84 -12.27
C ASP A 350 14.24 7.84 -11.09
N LEU A 351 14.95 7.50 -10.05
CA LEU A 351 15.06 8.29 -8.82
C LEU A 351 16.37 9.08 -8.74
N THR A 352 17.31 8.88 -9.66
CA THR A 352 18.68 9.37 -9.57
C THR A 352 18.80 10.90 -9.55
N ARG A 353 17.78 11.61 -10.02
CA ARG A 353 17.73 13.08 -10.00
C ARG A 353 17.30 13.68 -8.66
N TYR A 354 16.82 12.84 -7.73
CA TYR A 354 16.37 13.30 -6.41
C TYR A 354 17.45 13.06 -5.36
N LYS A 355 17.69 14.05 -4.55
CA LYS A 355 18.56 13.93 -3.39
C LYS A 355 17.87 13.21 -2.23
N MET A 356 16.55 13.33 -2.15
CA MET A 356 15.74 12.77 -1.08
C MET A 356 14.30 12.55 -1.53
N ILE A 357 13.62 11.59 -0.90
CA ILE A 357 12.19 11.34 -1.09
C ILE A 357 11.47 11.53 0.24
N ILE A 358 10.42 12.35 0.23
CA ILE A 358 9.51 12.49 1.37
C ILE A 358 8.15 11.95 0.99
N HIS A 359 7.76 10.82 1.57
CA HIS A 359 6.51 10.13 1.28
C HIS A 359 5.43 10.54 2.28
N CYS A 360 4.15 10.57 1.85
CA CYS A 360 3.04 10.69 2.81
C CYS A 360 2.96 9.44 3.72
N GLY A 361 2.09 9.45 4.72
CA GLY A 361 1.90 8.30 5.63
C GLY A 361 1.41 7.00 4.98
N GLY A 362 1.09 7.03 3.67
CA GLY A 362 0.71 5.83 2.90
C GLY A 362 -0.57 5.13 3.39
N CYS A 363 -1.50 5.86 4.05
CA CYS A 363 -2.71 5.27 4.63
C CYS A 363 -3.59 4.56 3.58
N MET A 364 -3.58 5.01 2.32
CA MET A 364 -4.34 4.44 1.21
C MET A 364 -3.55 3.41 0.39
N LEU A 365 -2.27 3.26 0.63
CA LEU A 365 -1.43 2.26 -0.03
C LEU A 365 -1.41 0.97 0.78
N ASN A 366 -1.40 -0.16 0.09
CA ASN A 366 -1.15 -1.43 0.75
C ASN A 366 0.33 -1.59 1.12
N GLU A 367 0.64 -2.57 1.94
CA GLU A 367 2.00 -2.81 2.45
C GLU A 367 2.99 -3.11 1.32
N ARG A 368 2.56 -3.86 0.31
CA ARG A 368 3.41 -4.25 -0.83
C ARG A 368 3.89 -3.05 -1.63
N GLU A 369 3.01 -2.10 -1.90
CA GLU A 369 3.36 -0.85 -2.59
C GLU A 369 4.31 0.00 -1.74
N MET A 370 4.07 0.10 -0.43
CA MET A 370 4.99 0.82 0.46
C MET A 370 6.38 0.21 0.49
N LYS A 371 6.48 -1.12 0.63
CA LYS A 371 7.76 -1.84 0.58
C LYS A 371 8.47 -1.69 -0.77
N TYR A 372 7.70 -1.69 -1.86
CA TYR A 372 8.25 -1.45 -3.19
C TYR A 372 8.91 -0.07 -3.30
N ARG A 373 8.22 1.00 -2.85
CA ARG A 373 8.77 2.37 -2.90
C ARG A 373 10.02 2.51 -2.04
N LEU A 374 10.00 1.95 -0.83
CA LEU A 374 11.17 1.91 0.05
C LEU A 374 12.34 1.17 -0.59
N LYS A 375 12.08 0.02 -1.22
CA LYS A 375 13.11 -0.74 -1.90
C LYS A 375 13.67 -0.02 -3.13
N CYS A 376 12.84 0.62 -3.94
CA CYS A 376 13.32 1.41 -5.08
C CYS A 376 14.26 2.54 -4.65
N ALA A 377 13.94 3.21 -3.54
CA ALA A 377 14.79 4.25 -2.97
C ALA A 377 16.11 3.68 -2.43
N ASP A 378 16.06 2.54 -1.72
CA ASP A 378 17.24 1.87 -1.18
C ASP A 378 18.15 1.33 -2.30
N ASP A 379 17.58 0.70 -3.33
CA ASP A 379 18.32 0.21 -4.51
C ASP A 379 18.99 1.35 -5.32
N ALA A 380 18.43 2.57 -5.25
CA ALA A 380 18.99 3.77 -5.87
C ALA A 380 19.92 4.58 -4.94
N ASP A 381 20.11 4.13 -3.70
CA ASP A 381 20.83 4.84 -2.64
C ASP A 381 20.28 6.25 -2.37
N ILE A 382 18.95 6.43 -2.50
CA ILE A 382 18.27 7.71 -2.25
C ILE A 382 17.57 7.66 -0.88
N PRO A 383 17.89 8.56 0.05
CA PRO A 383 17.21 8.64 1.34
C PRO A 383 15.70 8.83 1.17
N ILE A 384 14.92 8.00 1.87
CA ILE A 384 13.45 8.10 1.87
C ILE A 384 12.92 8.19 3.30
N THR A 385 12.00 9.12 3.52
CA THR A 385 11.32 9.31 4.80
C THR A 385 9.83 9.55 4.59
N ASN A 386 9.06 9.71 5.68
CA ASN A 386 7.66 10.11 5.61
C ASN A 386 7.41 11.46 6.29
N TYR A 387 6.24 12.06 6.00
CA TYR A 387 5.83 13.37 6.53
C TYR A 387 5.99 13.45 8.04
N GLY A 388 5.45 12.47 8.79
CA GLY A 388 5.48 12.55 10.24
C GLY A 388 6.88 12.43 10.83
N THR A 389 7.71 11.56 10.27
CA THR A 389 9.08 11.36 10.78
C THR A 389 9.97 12.56 10.47
N VAL A 390 9.86 13.14 9.25
CA VAL A 390 10.62 14.34 8.91
C VAL A 390 10.16 15.57 9.71
N ILE A 391 8.84 15.70 9.98
CA ILE A 391 8.31 16.75 10.84
C ILE A 391 8.82 16.59 12.28
N ALA A 392 8.82 15.35 12.81
CA ALA A 392 9.38 15.07 14.13
C ALA A 392 10.87 15.43 14.21
N TYR A 393 11.63 15.15 13.15
CA TYR A 393 13.05 15.50 13.07
C TYR A 393 13.27 17.02 13.08
N MET A 394 12.61 17.76 12.19
CA MET A 394 12.70 19.22 12.11
C MET A 394 12.26 19.91 13.41
N LYS A 395 11.37 19.30 14.18
CA LYS A 395 10.91 19.83 15.48
C LYS A 395 11.79 19.40 16.66
N GLY A 396 12.84 18.59 16.43
CA GLY A 396 13.73 18.10 17.49
C GLY A 396 13.12 17.01 18.39
N ILE A 397 12.02 16.38 17.97
CA ILE A 397 11.24 15.44 18.80
C ILE A 397 11.44 13.99 18.33
N LEU A 398 12.16 13.76 17.23
CA LEU A 398 12.29 12.44 16.64
C LEU A 398 12.85 11.42 17.65
N GLU A 399 13.92 11.74 18.34
CA GLU A 399 14.59 10.81 19.27
C GLU A 399 13.63 10.37 20.39
N ARG A 400 12.87 11.30 20.98
CA ARG A 400 11.82 11.00 21.95
C ARG A 400 10.72 10.13 21.35
N SER A 401 10.32 10.41 20.11
CA SER A 401 9.21 9.70 19.43
C SER A 401 9.56 8.27 19.05
N ILE A 402 10.83 7.92 18.93
CA ILE A 402 11.30 6.55 18.63
C ILE A 402 11.83 5.82 19.87
N GLU A 403 11.80 6.43 21.05
CA GLU A 403 12.29 5.83 22.30
C GLU A 403 11.55 4.54 22.67
N ILE A 404 10.29 4.41 22.26
CA ILE A 404 9.50 3.19 22.44
C ILE A 404 10.04 1.99 21.66
N PHE A 405 10.93 2.20 20.68
CA PHE A 405 11.51 1.15 19.83
C PHE A 405 12.97 0.89 20.23
N PRO A 406 13.26 -0.14 21.07
CA PRO A 406 14.61 -0.37 21.59
C PRO A 406 15.69 -0.55 20.52
N GLN A 407 15.31 -1.12 19.35
CA GLN A 407 16.21 -1.38 18.21
C GLN A 407 16.67 -0.09 17.51
N LEU A 408 16.01 1.04 17.74
CA LEU A 408 16.37 2.34 17.14
C LEU A 408 17.06 3.31 18.10
N ARG A 409 17.19 2.92 19.35
CA ARG A 409 17.96 3.69 20.33
C ARG A 409 19.44 3.66 19.93
N LYS A 410 20.07 4.82 19.83
CA LYS A 410 21.52 4.96 19.63
C LYS A 410 22.27 4.73 20.92
#